data_b74241332a8d2ceff43c4f77d4e34514
#
_entry.id   b74241332a8d2ceff43c4f77d4e34514
#
_cell.length_a   1.000
_cell.length_b   1.000
_cell.length_c   1.000
_cell.angle_alpha   90.00
_cell.angle_beta   90.00
_cell.angle_gamma   90.00
#
_symmetry.space_group_name_H-M   'P 1'
#
loop_
_entity.id
_entity.type
_entity.pdbx_description
1 polymer ?
#
loop_
_entity_poly.entity_id
_entity_poly.type
_entity_poly.pdbx_seq_one_letter_code
_entity_poly.pdbx_strand_id
1 'polypeptide(L)'
;MRQAGRSLPEYRALRGAGSILDAIADPALACEITMQPVRRYGVDAAILFSDIVVPYHAIGFGVEVVPGRGPVIAKPFSNAADLERLRDLTDADIAHVTQTVDLAVHELESTDTPLIGFAGAPFTVASYLVEGAPTRDFAVIKSLMHRDPVLFDQLLDRLVDITVSFLRAQVEHGARALQLFDSWAGSLTRDEYRRFALPATARVFEAVADLDVPTILFGVGTGELLDLMSGAGSSVMGIDWHVDLDEGRRRVGDMPVQGNLDPARCLSGEALGVEAAREVLQRAGTQSGHVFNLGHGVLPSTDPKVLEAVVRVVHEEGKAGVR
;
A
#
# COMPACT_ATOMS: atom_id res chain seq x y z
N MET A 1 -0.14 3.69 0.80
CA MET A 1 0.06 4.64 1.92
C MET A 1 -1.27 5.30 2.28
N ARG A 2 -1.55 5.57 3.53
CA ARG A 2 -2.83 6.13 3.95
C ARG A 2 -2.76 7.66 3.89
N GLN A 3 -3.19 8.27 2.80
CA GLN A 3 -3.20 9.75 2.67
C GLN A 3 -4.12 10.41 3.69
N ALA A 4 -5.38 9.99 3.78
CA ALA A 4 -6.33 10.57 4.70
C ALA A 4 -5.90 10.30 6.13
N GLY A 5 -5.54 9.10 6.38
CA GLY A 5 -5.11 8.71 7.70
C GLY A 5 -6.12 9.09 8.79
N ARG A 6 -5.87 8.58 9.95
CA ARG A 6 -6.66 8.85 11.14
C ARG A 6 -6.41 10.24 11.74
N SER A 7 -5.54 11.05 11.12
CA SER A 7 -5.19 12.40 11.60
C SER A 7 -6.23 13.46 11.27
N LEU A 8 -7.03 13.27 10.19
CA LEU A 8 -8.00 14.25 9.76
C LEU A 8 -9.22 14.35 10.69
N PRO A 9 -9.57 15.55 11.18
CA PRO A 9 -10.79 15.74 11.96
C PRO A 9 -12.05 15.33 11.21
N GLU A 10 -12.16 15.68 9.93
CA GLU A 10 -13.25 15.31 9.03
C GLU A 10 -13.38 13.80 8.86
N TYR A 11 -12.27 13.06 8.76
CA TYR A 11 -12.29 11.61 8.76
C TYR A 11 -12.87 11.03 10.05
N ARG A 12 -12.46 11.58 11.20
CA ARG A 12 -12.94 11.11 12.51
C ARG A 12 -14.43 11.39 12.70
N ALA A 13 -14.90 12.54 12.19
CA ALA A 13 -16.30 12.94 12.27
C ALA A 13 -17.21 12.00 11.44
N LEU A 14 -16.75 11.60 10.24
CA LEU A 14 -17.53 10.74 9.34
C LEU A 14 -17.49 9.26 9.74
N ARG A 15 -16.32 8.76 10.11
CA ARG A 15 -16.13 7.32 10.29
C ARG A 15 -16.81 6.77 11.54
N GLY A 16 -16.95 7.57 12.60
CA GLY A 16 -17.46 7.09 13.87
C GLY A 16 -16.62 5.97 14.51
N ALA A 17 -17.25 5.11 15.30
CA ALA A 17 -16.61 4.03 16.07
C ALA A 17 -16.65 2.64 15.37
N GLY A 18 -17.24 2.51 14.18
CA GLY A 18 -17.40 1.24 13.45
C GLY A 18 -16.09 0.62 12.93
N SER A 19 -16.18 -0.57 12.36
CA SER A 19 -15.06 -1.20 11.68
C SER A 19 -14.64 -0.40 10.45
N ILE A 20 -13.36 -0.49 10.04
CA ILE A 20 -12.93 0.08 8.76
C ILE A 20 -13.63 -0.61 7.60
N LEU A 21 -13.94 -1.90 7.72
CA LEU A 21 -14.63 -2.67 6.69
C LEU A 21 -16.07 -2.16 6.48
N ASP A 22 -16.77 -1.74 7.55
CA ASP A 22 -18.10 -1.12 7.43
C ASP A 22 -18.04 0.19 6.62
N ALA A 23 -17.01 1.01 6.85
CA ALA A 23 -16.84 2.25 6.11
C ALA A 23 -16.43 2.00 4.64
N ILE A 24 -15.69 0.92 4.36
CA ILE A 24 -15.32 0.51 2.98
C ILE A 24 -16.53 -0.09 2.25
N ALA A 25 -17.44 -0.74 2.97
CA ALA A 25 -18.66 -1.32 2.41
C ALA A 25 -19.69 -0.27 1.97
N ASP A 26 -19.54 0.99 2.36
CA ASP A 26 -20.34 2.13 1.89
C ASP A 26 -19.54 2.93 0.84
N PRO A 27 -19.85 2.79 -0.46
CA PRO A 27 -19.11 3.44 -1.53
C PRO A 27 -19.08 4.97 -1.45
N ALA A 28 -20.18 5.59 -1.00
CA ALA A 28 -20.26 7.05 -0.89
C ALA A 28 -19.36 7.55 0.25
N LEU A 29 -19.38 6.87 1.38
CA LEU A 29 -18.51 7.19 2.52
C LEU A 29 -17.03 6.95 2.18
N ALA A 30 -16.71 5.83 1.53
CA ALA A 30 -15.35 5.50 1.13
C ALA A 30 -14.80 6.50 0.09
N CYS A 31 -15.63 6.95 -0.85
CA CYS A 31 -15.29 8.00 -1.81
C CYS A 31 -15.02 9.33 -1.08
N GLU A 32 -15.92 9.78 -0.20
CA GLU A 32 -15.71 11.01 0.57
C GLU A 32 -14.38 10.97 1.36
N ILE A 33 -14.07 9.84 2.03
CA ILE A 33 -12.80 9.67 2.75
C ILE A 33 -11.60 9.69 1.80
N THR A 34 -11.73 9.12 0.61
CA THR A 34 -10.70 9.17 -0.44
C THR A 34 -10.39 10.60 -0.86
N MET A 35 -11.43 11.43 -0.99
CA MET A 35 -11.32 12.80 -1.48
C MET A 35 -10.86 13.82 -0.43
N GLN A 36 -11.02 13.55 0.86
CA GLN A 36 -10.61 14.47 1.93
C GLN A 36 -9.18 15.00 1.82
N PRO A 37 -8.14 14.14 1.65
CA PRO A 37 -6.76 14.63 1.50
C PRO A 37 -6.53 15.40 0.20
N VAL A 38 -7.22 15.04 -0.88
CA VAL A 38 -7.14 15.77 -2.15
C VAL A 38 -7.62 17.20 -1.98
N ARG A 39 -8.83 17.37 -1.41
CA ARG A 39 -9.42 18.69 -1.19
C ARG A 39 -8.65 19.52 -0.16
N ARG A 40 -8.12 18.86 0.90
CA ARG A 40 -7.44 19.57 1.98
C ARG A 40 -6.02 19.95 1.66
N TYR A 41 -5.26 19.02 1.09
CA TYR A 41 -3.81 19.18 0.90
C TYR A 41 -3.43 19.55 -0.53
N GLY A 42 -4.33 19.37 -1.50
CA GLY A 42 -4.01 19.54 -2.92
C GLY A 42 -2.93 18.57 -3.40
N VAL A 43 -2.96 17.32 -2.94
CA VAL A 43 -2.00 16.30 -3.35
C VAL A 43 -2.16 15.92 -4.81
N ASP A 44 -1.06 15.52 -5.47
CA ASP A 44 -1.02 15.23 -6.91
C ASP A 44 -1.58 13.84 -7.27
N ALA A 45 -1.91 12.99 -6.29
CA ALA A 45 -2.59 11.72 -6.50
C ALA A 45 -3.51 11.38 -5.33
N ALA A 46 -4.68 10.85 -5.64
CA ALA A 46 -5.59 10.26 -4.66
C ALA A 46 -5.22 8.80 -4.41
N ILE A 47 -5.37 8.31 -3.18
CA ILE A 47 -5.24 6.89 -2.87
C ILE A 47 -6.59 6.37 -2.42
N LEU A 48 -7.08 5.32 -3.04
CA LEU A 48 -8.35 4.69 -2.70
C LEU A 48 -8.43 4.37 -1.20
N PHE A 49 -9.53 4.74 -0.56
CA PHE A 49 -9.81 4.30 0.81
C PHE A 49 -10.33 2.87 0.79
N SER A 50 -9.45 1.94 1.11
CA SER A 50 -9.71 0.50 1.18
C SER A 50 -8.74 -0.14 2.19
N ASP A 51 -8.70 -1.47 2.23
CA ASP A 51 -7.71 -2.22 3.00
C ASP A 51 -7.23 -3.42 2.19
N ILE A 52 -5.97 -3.84 2.41
CA ILE A 52 -5.35 -4.98 1.71
C ILE A 52 -6.03 -6.31 2.01
N VAL A 53 -6.82 -6.40 3.09
CA VAL A 53 -7.54 -7.62 3.48
C VAL A 53 -8.97 -7.67 2.93
N VAL A 54 -9.45 -6.62 2.26
CA VAL A 54 -10.82 -6.56 1.72
C VAL A 54 -11.16 -7.74 0.82
N PRO A 55 -10.34 -8.17 -0.14
CA PRO A 55 -10.65 -9.33 -0.98
C PRO A 55 -10.89 -10.60 -0.15
N TYR A 56 -10.11 -10.79 0.89
CA TYR A 56 -10.17 -11.99 1.74
C TYR A 56 -11.35 -11.97 2.71
N HIS A 57 -11.77 -10.78 3.14
CA HIS A 57 -13.05 -10.61 3.84
C HIS A 57 -14.23 -10.91 2.90
N ALA A 58 -14.20 -10.39 1.69
CA ALA A 58 -15.25 -10.53 0.68
C ALA A 58 -15.47 -11.98 0.25
N ILE A 59 -14.41 -12.77 0.06
CA ILE A 59 -14.55 -14.21 -0.26
C ILE A 59 -14.96 -15.08 0.94
N GLY A 60 -15.13 -14.49 2.13
CA GLY A 60 -15.57 -15.22 3.33
C GLY A 60 -14.47 -16.02 4.02
N PHE A 61 -13.20 -15.66 3.88
CA PHE A 61 -12.09 -16.35 4.58
C PHE A 61 -12.16 -16.18 6.11
N GLY A 62 -12.97 -15.25 6.60
CA GLY A 62 -13.14 -14.98 8.04
C GLY A 62 -12.16 -13.94 8.57
N VAL A 63 -11.80 -12.98 7.72
CA VAL A 63 -10.99 -11.82 8.10
C VAL A 63 -11.89 -10.71 8.63
N GLU A 64 -11.54 -10.17 9.79
CA GLU A 64 -12.16 -8.99 10.40
C GLU A 64 -11.07 -7.96 10.71
N VAL A 65 -11.45 -6.68 10.82
CA VAL A 65 -10.54 -5.62 11.27
C VAL A 65 -11.05 -5.02 12.56
N VAL A 66 -10.40 -5.40 13.66
CA VAL A 66 -10.77 -4.97 15.00
C VAL A 66 -10.12 -3.62 15.32
N PRO A 67 -10.90 -2.60 15.75
CA PRO A 67 -10.36 -1.30 16.13
C PRO A 67 -9.24 -1.42 17.16
N GLY A 68 -8.10 -0.77 16.92
CA GLY A 68 -6.94 -0.80 17.81
C GLY A 68 -6.08 -2.07 17.75
N ARG A 69 -6.57 -3.15 17.14
CA ARG A 69 -5.82 -4.41 16.99
C ARG A 69 -5.37 -4.67 15.56
N GLY A 70 -6.17 -4.25 14.57
CA GLY A 70 -5.92 -4.54 13.16
C GLY A 70 -6.61 -5.81 12.66
N PRO A 71 -6.15 -6.40 11.53
CA PRO A 71 -6.72 -7.63 10.97
C PRO A 71 -6.63 -8.81 11.95
N VAL A 72 -7.74 -9.55 12.07
CA VAL A 72 -7.85 -10.77 12.88
C VAL A 72 -8.57 -11.82 12.05
N ILE A 73 -8.09 -13.05 12.09
CA ILE A 73 -8.65 -14.19 11.37
C ILE A 73 -9.16 -15.21 12.38
N ALA A 74 -10.46 -15.48 12.37
CA ALA A 74 -11.10 -16.40 13.30
C ALA A 74 -10.55 -17.84 13.21
N LYS A 75 -10.28 -18.28 11.96
CA LYS A 75 -9.65 -19.57 11.67
C LYS A 75 -8.46 -19.35 10.75
N PRO A 76 -7.23 -19.21 11.28
CA PRO A 76 -6.03 -19.02 10.46
C PRO A 76 -5.80 -20.16 9.47
N PHE A 77 -5.08 -19.85 8.39
CA PHE A 77 -4.61 -20.85 7.44
C PHE A 77 -3.57 -21.75 8.11
N SER A 78 -3.72 -23.06 8.03
CA SER A 78 -2.84 -24.00 8.73
C SER A 78 -2.49 -25.28 7.96
N ASN A 79 -3.28 -25.66 6.96
CA ASN A 79 -3.11 -26.90 6.22
C ASN A 79 -3.76 -26.84 4.82
N ALA A 80 -3.54 -27.87 4.00
CA ALA A 80 -4.00 -27.92 2.62
C ALA A 80 -5.54 -27.80 2.44
N ALA A 81 -6.33 -28.27 3.41
CA ALA A 81 -7.79 -28.11 3.32
C ALA A 81 -8.23 -26.63 3.42
N ASP A 82 -7.40 -25.76 3.99
CA ASP A 82 -7.71 -24.32 4.07
C ASP A 82 -7.55 -23.61 2.70
N LEU A 83 -6.89 -24.24 1.71
CA LEU A 83 -6.83 -23.71 0.33
C LEU A 83 -8.22 -23.59 -0.31
N GLU A 84 -9.15 -24.50 0.00
CA GLU A 84 -10.53 -24.46 -0.52
C GLU A 84 -11.31 -23.22 -0.04
N ARG A 85 -10.89 -22.59 1.07
CA ARG A 85 -11.48 -21.35 1.59
C ARG A 85 -11.03 -20.11 0.81
N LEU A 86 -9.94 -20.23 0.04
CA LEU A 86 -9.42 -19.18 -0.84
C LEU A 86 -10.04 -19.36 -2.24
N ARG A 87 -11.36 -19.19 -2.35
CA ARG A 87 -12.07 -19.23 -3.63
C ARG A 87 -11.71 -18.04 -4.52
N ASP A 88 -12.05 -18.13 -5.77
CA ASP A 88 -11.87 -17.03 -6.71
C ASP A 88 -12.66 -15.80 -6.27
N LEU A 89 -12.06 -14.63 -6.47
CA LEU A 89 -12.68 -13.34 -6.25
C LEU A 89 -13.54 -12.99 -7.47
N THR A 90 -14.81 -12.63 -7.26
CA THR A 90 -15.73 -12.20 -8.31
C THR A 90 -16.03 -10.70 -8.19
N ASP A 91 -16.50 -10.09 -9.28
CA ASP A 91 -16.90 -8.67 -9.30
C ASP A 91 -17.99 -8.38 -8.26
N ALA A 92 -18.90 -9.31 -8.05
CA ALA A 92 -19.96 -9.19 -7.05
C ALA A 92 -19.42 -9.08 -5.62
N ASP A 93 -18.31 -9.76 -5.31
CA ASP A 93 -17.67 -9.71 -3.98
C ASP A 93 -17.13 -8.32 -3.65
N ILE A 94 -16.64 -7.61 -4.66
CA ILE A 94 -15.96 -6.31 -4.51
C ILE A 94 -16.73 -5.13 -5.14
N ALA A 95 -18.02 -5.33 -5.46
CA ALA A 95 -18.83 -4.29 -6.09
C ALA A 95 -18.83 -2.96 -5.31
N HIS A 96 -18.76 -3.01 -3.99
CA HIS A 96 -18.63 -1.82 -3.15
C HIS A 96 -17.30 -1.07 -3.35
N VAL A 97 -16.22 -1.79 -3.65
CA VAL A 97 -14.91 -1.18 -3.94
C VAL A 97 -14.91 -0.55 -5.33
N THR A 98 -15.39 -1.29 -6.35
CA THR A 98 -15.44 -0.78 -7.72
C THR A 98 -16.37 0.43 -7.84
N GLN A 99 -17.53 0.45 -7.16
CA GLN A 99 -18.39 1.62 -7.06
C GLN A 99 -17.69 2.81 -6.39
N THR A 100 -16.85 2.57 -5.35
CA THR A 100 -16.04 3.63 -4.74
C THR A 100 -15.04 4.19 -5.75
N VAL A 101 -14.41 3.33 -6.56
CA VAL A 101 -13.49 3.78 -7.63
C VAL A 101 -14.24 4.64 -8.65
N ASP A 102 -15.40 4.20 -9.14
CA ASP A 102 -16.24 4.97 -10.08
C ASP A 102 -16.56 6.37 -9.54
N LEU A 103 -17.03 6.46 -8.29
CA LEU A 103 -17.37 7.72 -7.64
C LEU A 103 -16.14 8.63 -7.48
N ALA A 104 -15.01 8.08 -7.03
CA ALA A 104 -13.79 8.86 -6.84
C ALA A 104 -13.23 9.35 -8.18
N VAL A 105 -13.22 8.51 -9.22
CA VAL A 105 -12.79 8.89 -10.57
C VAL A 105 -13.67 9.99 -11.12
N HIS A 106 -14.99 9.88 -10.98
CA HIS A 106 -15.92 10.94 -11.41
C HIS A 106 -15.65 12.29 -10.72
N GLU A 107 -15.38 12.29 -9.41
CA GLU A 107 -15.02 13.53 -8.71
C GLU A 107 -13.65 14.09 -9.16
N LEU A 108 -12.73 13.25 -9.59
CA LEU A 108 -11.41 13.63 -10.07
C LEU A 108 -11.37 14.06 -11.54
N GLU A 109 -12.44 13.84 -12.33
CA GLU A 109 -12.50 14.17 -13.76
C GLU A 109 -12.16 15.63 -14.08
N SER A 110 -12.47 16.55 -13.17
CA SER A 110 -12.18 17.98 -13.34
C SER A 110 -10.73 18.36 -12.95
N THR A 111 -9.94 17.40 -12.52
CA THR A 111 -8.56 17.57 -12.06
C THR A 111 -7.61 16.66 -12.84
N ASP A 112 -6.30 16.95 -12.79
CA ASP A 112 -5.27 16.08 -13.33
C ASP A 112 -4.82 15.03 -12.29
N THR A 113 -5.52 14.90 -11.16
CA THR A 113 -5.16 14.03 -10.04
C THR A 113 -5.57 12.58 -10.33
N PRO A 114 -4.63 11.64 -10.55
CA PRO A 114 -4.96 10.24 -10.76
C PRO A 114 -5.39 9.56 -9.46
N LEU A 115 -6.26 8.54 -9.57
CA LEU A 115 -6.55 7.62 -8.48
C LEU A 115 -5.53 6.46 -8.51
N ILE A 116 -4.90 6.20 -7.37
CA ILE A 116 -4.05 5.03 -7.15
C ILE A 116 -4.87 3.94 -6.48
N GLY A 117 -5.04 2.82 -7.18
CA GLY A 117 -5.54 1.57 -6.63
C GLY A 117 -4.42 0.79 -5.94
N PHE A 118 -4.78 -0.19 -5.11
CA PHE A 118 -3.76 -0.98 -4.42
C PHE A 118 -4.26 -2.36 -3.97
N ALA A 119 -3.29 -3.21 -3.63
CA ALA A 119 -3.52 -4.48 -2.96
C ALA A 119 -2.37 -4.82 -1.99
N GLY A 120 -2.56 -5.85 -1.18
CA GLY A 120 -1.47 -6.46 -0.43
C GLY A 120 -0.66 -7.42 -1.29
N ALA A 121 0.66 -7.41 -1.16
CA ALA A 121 1.50 -8.41 -1.78
C ALA A 121 1.23 -9.81 -1.20
N PRO A 122 1.40 -10.89 -1.99
CA PRO A 122 1.06 -12.25 -1.57
C PRO A 122 1.69 -12.66 -0.23
N PHE A 123 2.98 -12.36 0.01
CA PHE A 123 3.63 -12.69 1.28
C PHE A 123 3.02 -11.92 2.47
N THR A 124 2.78 -10.63 2.30
CA THR A 124 2.16 -9.81 3.36
C THR A 124 0.77 -10.31 3.71
N VAL A 125 -0.04 -10.66 2.71
CA VAL A 125 -1.37 -11.25 2.96
C VAL A 125 -1.26 -12.62 3.59
N ALA A 126 -0.40 -13.51 3.06
CA ALA A 126 -0.14 -14.82 3.66
C ALA A 126 0.21 -14.69 5.15
N SER A 127 1.03 -13.67 5.51
CA SER A 127 1.39 -13.40 6.90
C SER A 127 0.16 -13.16 7.77
N TYR A 128 -0.80 -12.34 7.32
CA TYR A 128 -2.04 -12.14 8.07
C TYR A 128 -2.87 -13.42 8.18
N LEU A 129 -3.05 -14.14 7.06
CA LEU A 129 -3.91 -15.32 7.03
C LEU A 129 -3.36 -16.47 7.86
N VAL A 130 -2.03 -16.64 7.92
CA VAL A 130 -1.36 -17.71 8.66
C VAL A 130 -1.19 -17.37 10.14
N GLU A 131 -0.74 -16.14 10.45
CA GLU A 131 -0.55 -15.71 11.86
C GLU A 131 -1.89 -15.48 12.58
N GLY A 132 -2.95 -15.16 11.84
CA GLY A 132 -4.30 -14.96 12.39
C GLY A 132 -4.50 -13.64 13.14
N ALA A 133 -3.43 -12.95 13.48
CA ALA A 133 -3.43 -11.63 14.14
C ALA A 133 -2.09 -10.93 13.89
N PRO A 134 -1.99 -9.61 14.16
CA PRO A 134 -0.71 -8.91 14.09
C PRO A 134 0.33 -9.56 15.01
N THR A 135 1.53 -9.80 14.47
CA THR A 135 2.66 -10.44 15.14
C THR A 135 3.92 -9.61 14.96
N ARG A 136 4.93 -9.84 15.79
CA ARG A 136 6.26 -9.25 15.65
C ARG A 136 7.28 -10.24 15.08
N ASP A 137 7.09 -11.51 15.34
CA ASP A 137 8.10 -12.54 15.11
C ASP A 137 7.87 -13.34 13.83
N PHE A 138 6.65 -13.31 13.27
CA PHE A 138 6.27 -14.06 12.06
C PHE A 138 6.62 -15.56 12.16
N ALA A 139 6.54 -16.11 13.37
CA ALA A 139 7.05 -17.45 13.66
C ALA A 139 6.22 -18.55 13.00
N VAL A 140 4.89 -18.37 12.93
CA VAL A 140 4.00 -19.41 12.36
C VAL A 140 4.17 -19.48 10.86
N ILE A 141 4.16 -18.33 10.16
CA ILE A 141 4.33 -18.30 8.70
C ILE A 141 5.73 -18.76 8.29
N LYS A 142 6.79 -18.34 8.99
CA LYS A 142 8.15 -18.80 8.70
C LYS A 142 8.30 -20.31 8.95
N SER A 143 7.70 -20.82 10.03
CA SER A 143 7.66 -22.26 10.27
C SER A 143 6.95 -23.03 9.14
N LEU A 144 5.80 -22.52 8.65
CA LEU A 144 5.08 -23.13 7.53
C LEU A 144 5.94 -23.10 6.26
N MET A 145 6.51 -21.96 5.93
CA MET A 145 7.34 -21.73 4.74
C MET A 145 8.50 -22.71 4.64
N HIS A 146 9.15 -23.05 5.78
CA HIS A 146 10.28 -23.97 5.81
C HIS A 146 9.86 -25.43 5.98
N ARG A 147 8.79 -25.71 6.73
CA ARG A 147 8.33 -27.06 7.00
C ARG A 147 7.61 -27.69 5.82
N ASP A 148 6.81 -26.89 5.11
CA ASP A 148 6.00 -27.33 3.96
C ASP A 148 6.04 -26.28 2.85
N PRO A 149 7.16 -26.14 2.14
CA PRO A 149 7.31 -25.15 1.09
C PRO A 149 6.32 -25.36 -0.08
N VAL A 150 5.87 -26.61 -0.31
CA VAL A 150 4.91 -26.91 -1.38
C VAL A 150 3.54 -26.32 -1.04
N LEU A 151 3.05 -26.52 0.18
CA LEU A 151 1.81 -25.92 0.65
C LEU A 151 1.92 -24.41 0.69
N PHE A 152 3.08 -23.86 1.06
CA PHE A 152 3.29 -22.42 1.09
C PHE A 152 3.28 -21.81 -0.31
N ASP A 153 3.92 -22.45 -1.30
CA ASP A 153 3.87 -22.04 -2.71
C ASP A 153 2.42 -22.07 -3.22
N GLN A 154 1.63 -23.11 -2.92
CA GLN A 154 0.21 -23.20 -3.28
C GLN A 154 -0.63 -22.09 -2.64
N LEU A 155 -0.36 -21.73 -1.39
CA LEU A 155 -0.99 -20.58 -0.73
C LEU A 155 -0.68 -19.29 -1.49
N LEU A 156 0.60 -19.04 -1.80
CA LEU A 156 0.99 -17.85 -2.54
C LEU A 156 0.37 -17.80 -3.95
N ASP A 157 0.24 -18.94 -4.64
CA ASP A 157 -0.43 -19.03 -5.94
C ASP A 157 -1.88 -18.55 -5.87
N ARG A 158 -2.64 -19.03 -4.89
CA ARG A 158 -4.03 -18.59 -4.69
C ARG A 158 -4.13 -17.09 -4.35
N LEU A 159 -3.17 -16.58 -3.56
CA LEU A 159 -3.15 -15.16 -3.21
C LEU A 159 -2.77 -14.29 -4.41
N VAL A 160 -1.90 -14.76 -5.32
CA VAL A 160 -1.62 -14.08 -6.59
C VAL A 160 -2.89 -13.92 -7.41
N ASP A 161 -3.66 -15.00 -7.62
CA ASP A 161 -4.89 -14.97 -8.41
C ASP A 161 -5.90 -13.95 -7.87
N ILE A 162 -6.13 -13.96 -6.54
CA ILE A 162 -7.05 -13.04 -5.87
C ILE A 162 -6.54 -11.58 -5.97
N THR A 163 -5.24 -11.38 -5.75
CA THR A 163 -4.61 -10.05 -5.83
C THR A 163 -4.71 -9.47 -7.24
N VAL A 164 -4.44 -10.28 -8.27
CA VAL A 164 -4.54 -9.87 -9.67
C VAL A 164 -5.98 -9.48 -10.02
N SER A 165 -6.96 -10.32 -9.67
CA SER A 165 -8.38 -10.01 -9.90
C SER A 165 -8.79 -8.68 -9.25
N PHE A 166 -8.34 -8.45 -8.01
CA PHE A 166 -8.64 -7.21 -7.27
C PHE A 166 -7.99 -5.97 -7.88
N LEU A 167 -6.75 -6.07 -8.36
CA LEU A 167 -6.06 -4.97 -9.02
C LEU A 167 -6.65 -4.65 -10.39
N ARG A 168 -6.97 -5.67 -11.19
CA ARG A 168 -7.58 -5.50 -12.51
C ARG A 168 -8.91 -4.78 -12.41
N ALA A 169 -9.79 -5.20 -11.50
CA ALA A 169 -11.07 -4.55 -11.28
C ALA A 169 -10.94 -3.05 -10.94
N GLN A 170 -9.93 -2.66 -10.15
CA GLN A 170 -9.70 -1.25 -9.84
C GLN A 170 -9.29 -0.43 -11.08
N VAL A 171 -8.47 -1.00 -11.99
CA VAL A 171 -8.07 -0.31 -13.24
C VAL A 171 -9.22 -0.26 -14.23
N GLU A 172 -9.98 -1.32 -14.38
CA GLU A 172 -11.17 -1.39 -15.25
C GLU A 172 -12.21 -0.32 -14.86
N HIS A 173 -12.28 0.06 -13.58
CA HIS A 173 -13.11 1.14 -13.06
C HIS A 173 -12.41 2.52 -12.99
N GLY A 174 -11.18 2.65 -13.52
CA GLY A 174 -10.55 3.94 -13.77
C GLY A 174 -9.39 4.32 -12.84
N ALA A 175 -8.89 3.41 -11.99
CA ALA A 175 -7.61 3.65 -11.31
C ALA A 175 -6.48 3.77 -12.35
N ARG A 176 -5.62 4.79 -12.20
CA ARG A 176 -4.59 5.14 -13.18
C ARG A 176 -3.17 4.79 -12.74
N ALA A 177 -3.02 4.22 -11.56
CA ALA A 177 -1.79 3.62 -11.06
C ALA A 177 -2.15 2.56 -10.03
N LEU A 178 -1.26 1.59 -9.82
CA LEU A 178 -1.42 0.53 -8.84
C LEU A 178 -0.26 0.51 -7.84
N GLN A 179 -0.55 0.24 -6.57
CA GLN A 179 0.48 0.00 -5.58
C GLN A 179 0.30 -1.35 -4.89
N LEU A 180 1.37 -2.14 -4.85
CA LEU A 180 1.42 -3.39 -4.12
C LEU A 180 2.17 -3.19 -2.80
N PHE A 181 1.48 -3.45 -1.67
CA PHE A 181 2.03 -3.29 -0.33
C PHE A 181 2.61 -4.61 0.19
N ASP A 182 3.93 -4.70 0.27
CA ASP A 182 4.65 -5.81 0.91
C ASP A 182 5.20 -5.41 2.29
N SER A 183 4.29 -4.98 3.15
CA SER A 183 4.60 -4.36 4.44
C SER A 183 5.38 -5.27 5.39
N TRP A 184 5.32 -6.58 5.21
CA TRP A 184 5.97 -7.56 6.08
C TRP A 184 7.20 -8.23 5.47
N ALA A 185 7.55 -7.89 4.21
CA ALA A 185 8.73 -8.43 3.53
C ALA A 185 10.04 -8.19 4.30
N GLY A 186 10.13 -7.05 5.02
CA GLY A 186 11.31 -6.75 5.86
C GLY A 186 11.56 -7.73 7.02
N SER A 187 10.62 -8.64 7.31
CA SER A 187 10.84 -9.75 8.25
C SER A 187 11.63 -10.91 7.67
N LEU A 188 11.79 -10.95 6.34
CA LEU A 188 12.46 -12.03 5.62
C LEU A 188 13.96 -11.76 5.49
N THR A 189 14.73 -12.85 5.52
CA THR A 189 16.10 -12.81 5.02
C THR A 189 16.10 -12.63 3.50
N ARG A 190 17.24 -12.22 2.92
CA ARG A 190 17.37 -12.09 1.46
C ARG A 190 17.06 -13.40 0.72
N ASP A 191 17.48 -14.54 1.28
CA ASP A 191 17.25 -15.86 0.67
C ASP A 191 15.78 -16.27 0.78
N GLU A 192 15.13 -16.02 1.91
CA GLU A 192 13.69 -16.26 2.07
C GLU A 192 12.89 -15.38 1.08
N TYR A 193 13.23 -14.10 0.97
CA TYR A 193 12.56 -13.19 0.02
C TYR A 193 12.74 -13.68 -1.42
N ARG A 194 13.97 -13.97 -1.84
CA ARG A 194 14.29 -14.47 -3.18
C ARG A 194 13.56 -15.76 -3.51
N ARG A 195 13.49 -16.70 -2.55
CA ARG A 195 12.89 -18.02 -2.77
C ARG A 195 11.37 -17.98 -2.78
N PHE A 196 10.74 -17.23 -1.87
CA PHE A 196 9.32 -17.36 -1.62
C PHE A 196 8.53 -16.12 -2.05
N ALA A 197 8.89 -14.91 -1.60
CA ALA A 197 8.07 -13.72 -1.83
C ALA A 197 8.25 -13.12 -3.23
N LEU A 198 9.49 -12.99 -3.70
CA LEU A 198 9.80 -12.37 -4.99
C LEU A 198 9.09 -13.04 -6.18
N PRO A 199 9.07 -14.38 -6.33
CA PRO A 199 8.40 -15.00 -7.47
C PRO A 199 6.89 -14.73 -7.50
N ALA A 200 6.22 -14.75 -6.35
CA ALA A 200 4.79 -14.46 -6.27
C ALA A 200 4.50 -12.98 -6.57
N THR A 201 5.31 -12.06 -6.04
CA THR A 201 5.23 -10.62 -6.32
C THR A 201 5.44 -10.32 -7.80
N ALA A 202 6.43 -10.96 -8.44
CA ALA A 202 6.72 -10.79 -9.85
C ALA A 202 5.55 -11.25 -10.73
N ARG A 203 4.92 -12.38 -10.40
CA ARG A 203 3.74 -12.86 -11.14
C ARG A 203 2.55 -11.91 -11.04
N VAL A 204 2.36 -11.22 -9.91
CA VAL A 204 1.32 -10.18 -9.81
C VAL A 204 1.60 -9.07 -10.81
N PHE A 205 2.83 -8.55 -10.89
CA PHE A 205 3.16 -7.47 -11.82
C PHE A 205 3.10 -7.93 -13.29
N GLU A 206 3.58 -9.14 -13.59
CA GLU A 206 3.45 -9.74 -14.92
C GLU A 206 1.99 -9.85 -15.35
N ALA A 207 1.10 -10.32 -14.46
CA ALA A 207 -0.31 -10.51 -14.76
C ALA A 207 -1.14 -9.21 -14.87
N VAL A 208 -0.57 -8.05 -14.50
CA VAL A 208 -1.22 -6.73 -14.67
C VAL A 208 -0.48 -5.83 -15.67
N ALA A 209 0.57 -6.33 -16.32
CA ALA A 209 1.40 -5.54 -17.24
C ALA A 209 0.65 -5.06 -18.47
N ASP A 210 -0.38 -5.79 -18.89
CA ASP A 210 -1.25 -5.45 -20.03
C ASP A 210 -2.21 -4.28 -19.76
N LEU A 211 -2.36 -3.87 -18.49
CA LEU A 211 -3.24 -2.75 -18.11
C LEU A 211 -2.64 -1.37 -18.43
N ASP A 212 -1.37 -1.30 -18.80
CA ASP A 212 -0.64 -0.08 -19.21
C ASP A 212 -0.76 1.08 -18.19
N VAL A 213 -0.71 0.76 -16.89
CA VAL A 213 -0.69 1.72 -15.79
C VAL A 213 0.59 1.59 -14.98
N PRO A 214 1.14 2.70 -14.45
CA PRO A 214 2.29 2.63 -13.54
C PRO A 214 2.02 1.75 -12.33
N THR A 215 3.01 0.94 -11.97
CA THR A 215 2.93 0.04 -10.80
C THR A 215 4.01 0.38 -9.79
N ILE A 216 3.66 0.34 -8.50
CA ILE A 216 4.55 0.70 -7.39
C ILE A 216 4.66 -0.51 -6.46
N LEU A 217 5.88 -0.95 -6.17
CA LEU A 217 6.12 -1.92 -5.09
C LEU A 217 6.64 -1.20 -3.85
N PHE A 218 6.01 -1.43 -2.71
CA PHE A 218 6.41 -0.81 -1.44
C PHE A 218 6.51 -1.84 -0.33
N GLY A 219 7.60 -1.79 0.44
CA GLY A 219 7.81 -2.59 1.65
C GLY A 219 8.31 -1.74 2.81
N VAL A 220 8.21 -2.27 4.04
CA VAL A 220 8.70 -1.62 5.26
C VAL A 220 9.88 -2.41 5.82
N GLY A 221 10.97 -1.73 6.19
CA GLY A 221 12.19 -2.37 6.67
C GLY A 221 12.91 -3.17 5.58
N THR A 222 12.67 -2.85 4.32
CA THR A 222 13.15 -3.60 3.15
C THR A 222 14.44 -3.07 2.56
N GLY A 223 15.18 -2.22 3.28
CA GLY A 223 16.42 -1.63 2.79
C GLY A 223 17.40 -2.65 2.20
N GLU A 224 17.60 -3.79 2.88
CA GLU A 224 18.48 -4.85 2.43
C GLU A 224 17.88 -5.76 1.32
N LEU A 225 16.63 -5.50 0.93
CA LEU A 225 15.92 -6.26 -0.11
C LEU A 225 15.70 -5.43 -1.38
N LEU A 226 15.98 -4.13 -1.39
CA LEU A 226 15.61 -3.21 -2.48
C LEU A 226 16.14 -3.64 -3.85
N ASP A 227 17.37 -4.15 -3.92
CA ASP A 227 17.97 -4.67 -5.16
C ASP A 227 17.27 -5.94 -5.68
N LEU A 228 16.73 -6.78 -4.79
CA LEU A 228 15.90 -7.93 -5.16
C LEU A 228 14.49 -7.49 -5.57
N MET A 229 13.90 -6.58 -4.81
CA MET A 229 12.56 -6.06 -5.03
C MET A 229 12.47 -5.31 -6.37
N SER A 230 13.52 -4.59 -6.77
CA SER A 230 13.57 -3.89 -8.08
C SER A 230 13.47 -4.85 -9.27
N GLY A 231 13.81 -6.11 -9.08
CA GLY A 231 13.63 -7.17 -10.08
C GLY A 231 12.22 -7.77 -10.16
N ALA A 232 11.27 -7.31 -9.35
CA ALA A 232 9.91 -7.86 -9.33
C ALA A 232 9.01 -7.40 -10.49
N GLY A 233 9.44 -6.43 -11.30
CA GLY A 233 8.68 -5.97 -12.48
C GLY A 233 7.78 -4.75 -12.24
N SER A 234 7.84 -4.10 -11.07
CA SER A 234 7.15 -2.81 -10.85
C SER A 234 7.85 -1.68 -11.62
N SER A 235 7.09 -0.61 -11.94
CA SER A 235 7.63 0.59 -12.62
C SER A 235 8.32 1.55 -11.64
N VAL A 236 7.95 1.50 -10.36
CA VAL A 236 8.41 2.42 -9.32
C VAL A 236 8.70 1.64 -8.04
N MET A 237 9.81 1.97 -7.36
CA MET A 237 10.10 1.43 -6.04
C MET A 237 9.72 2.42 -4.94
N GLY A 238 8.80 2.00 -4.06
CA GLY A 238 8.50 2.71 -2.84
C GLY A 238 9.57 2.42 -1.78
N ILE A 239 10.20 3.48 -1.27
CA ILE A 239 11.25 3.40 -0.24
C ILE A 239 10.66 3.90 1.07
N ASP A 240 10.83 3.13 2.14
CA ASP A 240 10.43 3.52 3.48
C ASP A 240 11.48 4.44 4.15
N TRP A 241 11.18 4.94 5.32
CA TRP A 241 12.04 5.93 6.02
C TRP A 241 13.30 5.35 6.68
N HIS A 242 13.49 4.02 6.68
CA HIS A 242 14.65 3.38 7.30
C HIS A 242 15.92 3.49 6.45
N VAL A 243 15.78 3.87 5.19
CA VAL A 243 16.90 4.04 4.26
C VAL A 243 16.88 5.47 3.73
N ASP A 244 18.03 6.13 3.71
CA ASP A 244 18.18 7.42 3.06
C ASP A 244 17.80 7.34 1.58
N LEU A 245 17.05 8.32 1.05
CA LEU A 245 16.46 8.24 -0.28
C LEU A 245 17.50 8.07 -1.40
N ASP A 246 18.62 8.76 -1.30
CA ASP A 246 19.77 8.65 -2.22
C ASP A 246 20.39 7.25 -2.20
N GLU A 247 20.55 6.67 -1.03
CA GLU A 247 21.01 5.28 -0.87
C GLU A 247 20.00 4.29 -1.42
N GLY A 248 18.70 4.50 -1.17
CA GLY A 248 17.64 3.70 -1.74
C GLY A 248 17.65 3.72 -3.26
N ARG A 249 17.79 4.92 -3.86
CA ARG A 249 17.94 5.08 -5.32
C ARG A 249 19.15 4.31 -5.86
N ARG A 250 20.30 4.41 -5.17
CA ARG A 250 21.51 3.69 -5.58
C ARG A 250 21.29 2.17 -5.61
N ARG A 251 20.49 1.62 -4.67
CA ARG A 251 20.21 0.18 -4.58
C ARG A 251 19.27 -0.32 -5.67
N VAL A 252 18.36 0.52 -6.14
CA VAL A 252 17.40 0.15 -7.19
C VAL A 252 17.82 0.55 -8.61
N GLY A 253 18.98 1.23 -8.74
CA GLY A 253 19.51 1.66 -10.04
C GLY A 253 18.71 2.79 -10.68
N ASP A 254 18.41 2.69 -11.96
CA ASP A 254 17.72 3.73 -12.74
C ASP A 254 16.20 3.75 -12.52
N MET A 255 15.68 2.87 -11.65
CA MET A 255 14.24 2.78 -11.38
C MET A 255 13.74 4.06 -10.68
N PRO A 256 12.60 4.63 -11.11
CA PRO A 256 11.93 5.69 -10.35
C PRO A 256 11.61 5.26 -8.93
N VAL A 257 11.66 6.20 -7.98
CA VAL A 257 11.41 5.92 -6.56
C VAL A 257 10.29 6.79 -6.00
N GLN A 258 9.57 6.26 -5.02
CA GLN A 258 8.57 6.98 -4.24
C GLN A 258 8.95 6.97 -2.75
N GLY A 259 8.86 8.12 -2.10
CA GLY A 259 9.11 8.25 -0.65
C GLY A 259 9.87 9.52 -0.32
N ASN A 260 10.49 9.65 0.85
CA ASN A 260 10.43 8.70 1.97
C ASN A 260 10.49 9.41 3.33
N LEU A 261 9.78 10.55 3.44
CA LEU A 261 9.76 11.30 4.69
C LEU A 261 9.26 10.44 5.86
N ASP A 262 10.04 10.38 6.95
CA ASP A 262 9.61 9.70 8.18
C ASP A 262 8.33 10.35 8.73
N PRO A 263 7.22 9.58 8.85
CA PRO A 263 5.98 10.10 9.40
C PRO A 263 6.10 10.63 10.82
N ALA A 264 7.05 10.12 11.61
CA ALA A 264 7.26 10.58 12.98
C ALA A 264 7.83 12.00 13.03
N ARG A 265 8.59 12.45 12.03
CA ARG A 265 9.07 13.83 11.94
C ARG A 265 7.94 14.84 11.77
N CYS A 266 6.82 14.43 11.20
CA CYS A 266 5.63 15.26 11.10
C CYS A 266 4.92 15.50 12.46
N LEU A 267 5.29 14.77 13.52
CA LEU A 267 4.79 15.01 14.88
C LEU A 267 5.53 16.14 15.59
N SER A 268 6.67 16.57 15.08
CA SER A 268 7.56 17.54 15.73
C SER A 268 7.17 19.00 15.45
N GLY A 269 6.04 19.23 14.79
CA GLY A 269 5.54 20.56 14.41
C GLY A 269 5.93 20.98 13.00
N GLU A 270 5.34 22.11 12.55
CA GLU A 270 5.39 22.56 11.16
C GLU A 270 6.84 22.82 10.69
N ALA A 271 7.61 23.58 11.46
CA ALA A 271 8.98 23.96 11.07
C ALA A 271 9.87 22.76 10.83
N LEU A 272 9.86 21.77 11.75
CA LEU A 272 10.68 20.55 11.63
C LEU A 272 10.14 19.59 10.58
N GLY A 273 8.82 19.53 10.37
CA GLY A 273 8.23 18.76 9.29
C GLY A 273 8.61 19.27 7.90
N VAL A 274 8.63 20.58 7.73
CA VAL A 274 9.07 21.27 6.50
C VAL A 274 10.58 21.07 6.27
N GLU A 275 11.40 21.21 7.30
CA GLU A 275 12.84 20.95 7.21
C GLU A 275 13.11 19.50 6.77
N ALA A 276 12.41 18.54 7.36
CA ALA A 276 12.52 17.13 6.99
C ALA A 276 12.09 16.86 5.52
N ALA A 277 11.07 17.57 5.03
CA ALA A 277 10.67 17.47 3.63
C ALA A 277 11.76 18.01 2.69
N ARG A 278 12.40 19.13 3.04
CA ARG A 278 13.55 19.69 2.29
C ARG A 278 14.73 18.73 2.25
N GLU A 279 15.05 18.06 3.37
CA GLU A 279 16.10 17.03 3.39
C GLU A 279 15.81 15.91 2.38
N VAL A 280 14.56 15.42 2.31
CA VAL A 280 14.18 14.39 1.33
C VAL A 280 14.31 14.93 -0.09
N LEU A 281 13.85 16.15 -0.38
CA LEU A 281 14.00 16.79 -1.69
C LEU A 281 15.48 16.97 -2.08
N GLN A 282 16.32 17.37 -1.13
CA GLN A 282 17.76 17.49 -1.35
C GLN A 282 18.40 16.14 -1.72
N ARG A 283 18.04 15.06 -1.01
CA ARG A 283 18.51 13.70 -1.31
C ARG A 283 17.97 13.15 -2.62
N ALA A 284 16.74 13.54 -3.02
CA ALA A 284 16.18 13.23 -4.32
C ALA A 284 17.03 13.82 -5.46
N GLY A 285 17.66 14.98 -5.20
CA GLY A 285 18.47 15.69 -6.18
C GLY A 285 17.62 16.29 -7.31
N THR A 286 18.30 16.62 -8.43
CA THR A 286 17.66 17.26 -9.59
C THR A 286 17.26 16.25 -10.69
N GLN A 287 17.52 14.98 -10.50
CA GLN A 287 17.16 13.94 -11.46
C GLN A 287 15.66 13.65 -11.41
N SER A 288 15.07 13.42 -12.58
CA SER A 288 13.68 12.94 -12.69
C SER A 288 13.47 11.56 -12.03
N GLY A 289 12.21 11.16 -11.85
CA GLY A 289 11.87 9.84 -11.33
C GLY A 289 11.78 9.78 -9.80
N HIS A 290 11.46 10.90 -9.13
CA HIS A 290 11.10 10.90 -7.72
C HIS A 290 9.65 11.35 -7.52
N VAL A 291 8.86 10.53 -6.83
CA VAL A 291 7.55 10.88 -6.29
C VAL A 291 7.69 11.10 -4.81
N PHE A 292 7.55 12.36 -4.36
CA PHE A 292 7.62 12.65 -2.92
C PHE A 292 6.45 11.99 -2.19
N ASN A 293 6.75 11.30 -1.12
CA ASN A 293 5.74 10.70 -0.24
C ASN A 293 6.31 10.52 1.17
N LEU A 294 5.44 10.25 2.13
CA LEU A 294 5.90 9.75 3.42
C LEU A 294 6.44 8.31 3.25
N GLY A 295 7.43 7.94 4.04
CA GLY A 295 7.98 6.58 4.07
C GLY A 295 7.02 5.53 4.67
N HIS A 296 5.86 5.95 5.18
CA HIS A 296 4.74 5.11 5.64
C HIS A 296 3.46 5.94 5.73
N GLY A 297 2.38 5.34 6.21
CA GLY A 297 1.11 6.05 6.42
C GLY A 297 1.20 7.13 7.49
N VAL A 298 0.39 8.18 7.35
CA VAL A 298 0.25 9.27 8.33
C VAL A 298 -0.11 8.73 9.71
N LEU A 299 0.57 9.23 10.74
CA LEU A 299 0.27 8.86 12.12
C LEU A 299 -1.01 9.55 12.61
N PRO A 300 -1.83 8.89 13.45
CA PRO A 300 -3.12 9.44 13.89
C PRO A 300 -3.01 10.78 14.62
N SER A 301 -1.89 11.05 15.28
CA SER A 301 -1.63 12.27 16.06
C SER A 301 -0.97 13.40 15.25
N THR A 302 -0.71 13.20 13.96
CA THR A 302 -0.13 14.23 13.11
C THR A 302 -1.11 15.40 12.95
N ASP A 303 -0.65 16.63 13.24
CA ASP A 303 -1.44 17.84 12.96
C ASP A 303 -1.57 18.00 11.43
N PRO A 304 -2.79 18.11 10.91
CA PRO A 304 -3.01 18.34 9.48
C PRO A 304 -2.27 19.56 8.90
N LYS A 305 -2.09 20.62 9.69
CA LYS A 305 -1.34 21.81 9.27
C LYS A 305 0.11 21.51 8.89
N VAL A 306 0.73 20.56 9.57
CA VAL A 306 2.10 20.13 9.23
C VAL A 306 2.13 19.51 7.83
N LEU A 307 1.13 18.67 7.50
CA LEU A 307 1.06 18.07 6.17
C LEU A 307 0.71 19.10 5.09
N GLU A 308 -0.15 20.07 5.39
CA GLU A 308 -0.43 21.22 4.50
C GLU A 308 0.87 21.99 4.17
N ALA A 309 1.69 22.25 5.19
CA ALA A 309 2.97 22.94 5.00
C ALA A 309 3.98 22.08 4.22
N VAL A 310 4.05 20.78 4.49
CA VAL A 310 4.91 19.85 3.76
C VAL A 310 4.52 19.79 2.28
N VAL A 311 3.24 19.61 1.95
CA VAL A 311 2.79 19.57 0.55
C VAL A 311 3.10 20.89 -0.16
N ARG A 312 2.85 22.04 0.48
CA ARG A 312 3.19 23.36 -0.08
C ARG A 312 4.68 23.47 -0.43
N VAL A 313 5.58 23.09 0.49
CA VAL A 313 7.03 23.14 0.24
C VAL A 313 7.44 22.19 -0.88
N VAL A 314 6.86 21.00 -0.94
CA VAL A 314 7.14 20.06 -2.02
C VAL A 314 6.71 20.63 -3.38
N HIS A 315 5.57 21.31 -3.45
CA HIS A 315 5.12 21.95 -4.69
C HIS A 315 5.96 23.16 -5.09
N GLU A 316 6.46 23.95 -4.12
CA GLU A 316 7.26 25.14 -4.37
C GLU A 316 8.71 24.79 -4.73
N GLU A 317 9.31 23.81 -4.04
CA GLU A 317 10.74 23.52 -4.12
C GLU A 317 11.05 22.22 -4.90
N GLY A 318 10.09 21.29 -5.05
CA GLY A 318 10.27 20.00 -5.72
C GLY A 318 10.32 20.07 -7.26
N LYS A 319 9.99 21.21 -7.87
CA LYS A 319 9.99 21.42 -9.34
C LYS A 319 11.36 21.74 -9.94
N ALA A 320 12.44 21.55 -9.20
CA ALA A 320 13.78 21.77 -9.70
C ALA A 320 14.14 20.72 -10.75
N GLY A 321 14.00 21.07 -12.03
CA GLY A 321 14.54 20.25 -13.13
C GLY A 321 13.70 20.15 -14.40
N VAL A 322 12.49 20.68 -14.44
CA VAL A 322 11.79 20.90 -15.72
C VAL A 322 12.23 22.23 -16.31
N ARG A 323 13.36 22.23 -16.98
CA ARG A 323 13.78 23.26 -17.96
C ARG A 323 13.88 22.61 -19.31
#